data_d94d1d0823c1be40b031894c4a3f0942
#
_entry.id   d94d1d0823c1be40b031894c4a3f0942
#
_cell.length_a   1.000
_cell.length_b   1.000
_cell.length_c   1.000
_cell.angle_alpha   90.00
_cell.angle_beta   90.00
_cell.angle_gamma   90.00
#
_symmetry.space_group_name_H-M   'P 1'
#
loop_
_entity.id
_entity.type
_entity.pdbx_description
1 polymer ?
#
loop_
_entity_poly.entity_id
_entity_poly.type
_entity_poly.pdbx_seq_one_letter_code
_entity_poly.pdbx_strand_id
1 'polypeptide(L)'
;LLLAAFELLHDLGVQDGPTLFAVSRSNGMPLLVLGLPVDGPTGDQVMAIAAKVRDANPVERQKLYRDTVLGREQGVSRRFLGLLDMARLCPDPLVVEAVPSGNDAWLMVRSCL
;
A
#
# COMPACT_ATOMS: atom_id res chain seq x y z
N LEU A 1 -8.41 8.06 -4.13
CA LEU A 1 -7.25 7.77 -3.27
C LEU A 1 -7.65 7.42 -1.84
N LEU A 2 -8.53 8.20 -1.23
CA LEU A 2 -8.98 7.92 0.14
C LEU A 2 -9.71 6.59 0.25
N LEU A 3 -10.54 6.25 -0.74
CA LEU A 3 -11.22 4.96 -0.75
C LEU A 3 -10.21 3.81 -0.84
N ALA A 4 -9.19 3.94 -1.68
CA ALA A 4 -8.13 2.94 -1.79
C ALA A 4 -7.36 2.79 -0.47
N ALA A 5 -7.11 3.90 0.23
CA ALA A 5 -6.46 3.88 1.54
C ALA A 5 -7.30 3.14 2.59
N PHE A 6 -8.61 3.36 2.62
CA PHE A 6 -9.50 2.64 3.52
C PHE A 6 -9.59 1.16 3.18
N GLU A 7 -9.60 0.80 1.90
CA GLU A 7 -9.54 -0.60 1.47
C GLU A 7 -8.25 -1.27 1.96
N LEU A 8 -7.11 -0.58 1.85
CA LEU A 8 -5.83 -1.07 2.34
C LEU A 8 -5.89 -1.37 3.85
N LEU A 9 -6.39 -0.43 4.63
CA LEU A 9 -6.51 -0.60 6.08
C LEU A 9 -7.43 -1.77 6.45
N HIS A 10 -8.54 -1.91 5.72
CA HIS A 10 -9.50 -2.99 5.96
C HIS A 10 -8.93 -4.36 5.63
N ASP A 11 -8.24 -4.48 4.49
CA ASP A 11 -7.82 -5.78 3.95
C ASP A 11 -6.53 -6.30 4.59
N LEU A 12 -5.63 -5.42 5.00
CA LEU A 12 -4.31 -5.79 5.50
C LEU A 12 -4.14 -5.63 7.01
N GLY A 13 -4.92 -4.76 7.64
CA GLY A 13 -4.77 -4.47 9.06
C GLY A 13 -5.12 -5.67 9.93
N VAL A 14 -4.42 -5.79 11.05
CA VAL A 14 -4.77 -6.76 12.09
C VAL A 14 -6.09 -6.31 12.73
N GLN A 15 -7.03 -7.24 12.88
CA GLN A 15 -8.32 -6.95 13.49
C GLN A 15 -8.13 -6.40 14.92
N ASP A 16 -8.85 -5.31 15.24
CA ASP A 16 -8.78 -4.62 16.53
C ASP A 16 -7.41 -4.00 16.86
N GLY A 17 -6.49 -3.95 15.87
CA GLY A 17 -5.21 -3.28 16.04
C GLY A 17 -5.33 -1.76 15.84
N PRO A 18 -4.41 -0.98 16.44
CA PRO A 18 -4.39 0.46 16.24
C PRO A 18 -3.99 0.80 14.80
N THR A 19 -4.62 1.83 14.24
CA THR A 19 -4.27 2.36 12.92
C THR A 19 -3.99 3.84 13.01
N LEU A 20 -3.06 4.30 12.17
CA LEU A 20 -2.79 5.71 11.99
C LEU A 20 -3.29 6.15 10.62
N PHE A 21 -4.05 7.22 10.60
CA PHE A 21 -4.49 7.87 9.37
C PHE A 21 -4.26 9.37 9.56
N ALA A 22 -3.34 9.93 8.79
CA ALA A 22 -2.99 11.33 8.93
C ALA A 22 -2.78 11.99 7.58
N VAL A 23 -3.04 13.28 7.54
CA VAL A 23 -2.68 14.14 6.42
C VAL A 23 -1.59 15.09 6.90
N SER A 24 -0.51 15.17 6.15
CA SER A 24 0.64 16.00 6.48
C SER A 24 1.04 16.81 5.25
N ARG A 25 2.08 17.63 5.41
CA ARG A 25 2.68 18.38 4.30
C ARG A 25 4.17 18.14 4.26
N SER A 26 4.68 18.04 3.04
CA SER A 26 6.11 18.03 2.77
C SER A 26 6.39 18.94 1.60
N ASN A 27 7.22 19.96 1.80
CA ASN A 27 7.54 20.98 0.78
C ASN A 27 6.28 21.64 0.19
N GLY A 28 5.26 21.87 1.00
CA GLY A 28 4.00 22.47 0.57
C GLY A 28 3.02 21.54 -0.10
N MET A 29 3.41 20.27 -0.34
CA MET A 29 2.55 19.26 -0.95
C MET A 29 1.84 18.45 0.12
N PRO A 30 0.51 18.22 -0.01
CA PRO A 30 -0.19 17.38 0.95
C PRO A 30 0.19 15.91 0.78
N LEU A 31 0.37 15.24 1.92
CA LEU A 31 0.68 13.81 1.98
C LEU A 31 -0.36 13.08 2.82
N LEU A 32 -0.71 11.89 2.35
CA LEU A 32 -1.48 10.94 3.13
C LEU A 32 -0.52 9.95 3.79
N VAL A 33 -0.66 9.78 5.09
CA VAL A 33 0.16 8.83 5.87
C VAL A 33 -0.75 7.81 6.51
N LEU A 34 -0.47 6.54 6.24
CA LEU A 34 -1.17 5.41 6.84
C LEU A 34 -0.18 4.60 7.66
N GLY A 35 -0.63 4.16 8.84
CA GLY A 35 0.13 3.24 9.66
C GLY A 35 -0.79 2.14 10.19
N LEU A 36 -0.36 0.90 10.10
CA LEU A 36 -1.16 -0.23 10.57
C LEU A 36 -0.27 -1.40 10.96
N PRO A 37 -0.68 -2.17 11.99
CA PRO A 37 0.02 -3.39 12.31
C PRO A 37 -0.38 -4.49 11.33
N VAL A 38 0.59 -5.25 10.86
CA VAL A 38 0.39 -6.42 10.00
C VAL A 38 1.23 -7.57 10.54
N ASP A 39 0.88 -8.81 10.19
CA ASP A 39 1.76 -9.93 10.51
C ASP A 39 3.06 -9.84 9.68
N GLY A 40 4.11 -10.52 10.13
CA GLY A 40 5.41 -10.49 9.48
C GLY A 40 5.35 -10.88 8.00
N PRO A 41 4.71 -12.02 7.64
CA PRO A 41 4.56 -12.41 6.23
C PRO A 41 3.82 -11.38 5.37
N THR A 42 2.77 -10.75 5.88
CA THR A 42 2.06 -9.68 5.17
C THR A 42 2.97 -8.48 4.94
N GLY A 43 3.74 -8.08 5.95
CA GLY A 43 4.72 -7.00 5.80
C GLY A 43 5.72 -7.27 4.70
N ASP A 44 6.26 -8.49 4.64
CA ASP A 44 7.21 -8.90 3.61
C ASP A 44 6.57 -8.87 2.21
N GLN A 45 5.35 -9.33 2.08
CA GLN A 45 4.60 -9.30 0.82
C GLN A 45 4.36 -7.86 0.35
N VAL A 46 3.96 -6.97 1.25
CA VAL A 46 3.73 -5.56 0.92
C VAL A 46 5.02 -4.90 0.44
N MET A 47 6.15 -5.17 1.11
CA MET A 47 7.43 -4.61 0.69
C MET A 47 7.84 -5.11 -0.70
N ALA A 48 7.62 -6.38 -1.00
CA ALA A 48 7.90 -6.94 -2.32
C ALA A 48 7.04 -6.31 -3.42
N ILE A 49 5.73 -6.13 -3.15
CA ILE A 49 4.80 -5.50 -4.09
C ILE A 49 5.18 -4.03 -4.29
N ALA A 50 5.50 -3.32 -3.22
CA ALA A 50 5.91 -1.92 -3.29
C ALA A 50 7.16 -1.74 -4.16
N ALA A 51 8.14 -2.63 -4.04
CA ALA A 51 9.33 -2.61 -4.87
C ALA A 51 8.99 -2.84 -6.35
N LYS A 52 8.14 -3.81 -6.64
CA LYS A 52 7.69 -4.11 -8.00
C LYS A 52 6.97 -2.92 -8.63
N VAL A 53 6.10 -2.28 -7.88
CA VAL A 53 5.33 -1.10 -8.35
C VAL A 53 6.24 0.10 -8.56
N ARG A 54 7.21 0.30 -7.66
CA ARG A 54 8.16 1.41 -7.78
C ARG A 54 8.97 1.34 -9.08
N ASP A 55 9.37 0.13 -9.47
CA ASP A 55 10.18 -0.09 -10.67
C ASP A 55 9.34 -0.14 -11.95
N ALA A 56 8.02 -0.18 -11.85
CA ALA A 56 7.11 -0.25 -12.99
C ALA A 56 6.77 1.15 -13.52
N ASN A 57 6.59 1.25 -14.84
CA ASN A 57 6.07 2.47 -15.45
C ASN A 57 4.54 2.54 -15.28
N PRO A 58 3.89 3.69 -15.60
CA PRO A 58 2.43 3.83 -15.42
C PRO A 58 1.61 2.76 -16.15
N VAL A 59 2.04 2.35 -17.34
CA VAL A 59 1.33 1.32 -18.12
C VAL A 59 1.41 -0.04 -17.41
N GLU A 60 2.58 -0.38 -16.92
CA GLU A 60 2.81 -1.63 -16.17
C GLU A 60 2.03 -1.66 -14.86
N ARG A 61 1.94 -0.54 -14.14
CA ARG A 61 1.15 -0.43 -12.91
C ARG A 61 -0.34 -0.65 -13.19
N GLN A 62 -0.85 -0.06 -14.27
CA GLN A 62 -2.24 -0.23 -14.67
C GLN A 62 -2.53 -1.67 -15.06
N LYS A 63 -1.60 -2.32 -15.75
CA LYS A 63 -1.72 -3.73 -16.12
C LYS A 63 -1.75 -4.62 -14.89
N LEU A 64 -0.84 -4.40 -13.94
CA LEU A 64 -0.78 -5.17 -12.69
C LEU A 64 -2.10 -5.03 -11.91
N TYR A 65 -2.62 -3.82 -11.80
CA TYR A 65 -3.91 -3.57 -11.16
C TYR A 65 -5.02 -4.37 -11.84
N ARG A 66 -5.10 -4.30 -13.16
CA ARG A 66 -6.13 -5.00 -13.95
C ARG A 66 -6.02 -6.52 -13.79
N ASP A 67 -4.80 -7.05 -13.90
CA ASP A 67 -4.55 -8.48 -13.76
C ASP A 67 -4.95 -9.00 -12.37
N THR A 68 -4.72 -8.17 -11.35
CA THR A 68 -5.11 -8.50 -9.97
C THR A 68 -6.63 -8.47 -9.81
N VAL A 69 -7.32 -7.46 -10.34
CA VAL A 69 -8.79 -7.38 -10.31
C VAL A 69 -9.43 -8.59 -11.00
N LEU A 70 -8.86 -9.02 -12.12
CA LEU A 70 -9.38 -10.13 -12.92
C LEU A 70 -8.92 -11.50 -12.41
N GLY A 71 -8.10 -11.55 -11.37
CA GLY A 71 -7.61 -12.80 -10.80
C GLY A 71 -6.65 -13.56 -11.71
N ARG A 72 -5.92 -12.86 -12.58
CA ARG A 72 -4.95 -13.46 -13.48
C ARG A 72 -3.67 -13.87 -12.75
N GLU A 73 -2.94 -14.82 -13.30
CA GLU A 73 -1.70 -15.34 -12.73
C GLU A 73 -0.63 -14.26 -12.56
N GLN A 74 -0.57 -13.29 -13.48
CA GLN A 74 0.38 -12.20 -13.46
C GLN A 74 0.05 -11.14 -12.39
N GLY A 75 -1.14 -11.20 -11.79
CA GLY A 75 -1.54 -10.32 -10.73
C GLY A 75 -1.01 -10.77 -9.38
N VAL A 76 -1.31 -9.97 -8.36
CA VAL A 76 -1.04 -10.31 -6.96
C VAL A 76 -2.35 -10.69 -6.26
N SER A 77 -2.28 -11.06 -4.98
CA SER A 77 -3.49 -11.35 -4.21
C SER A 77 -4.39 -10.12 -4.15
N ARG A 78 -5.70 -10.34 -4.25
CA ARG A 78 -6.70 -9.27 -4.24
C ARG A 78 -6.72 -8.45 -2.95
N ARG A 79 -6.22 -9.00 -1.85
CA ARG A 79 -6.09 -8.25 -0.59
C ARG A 79 -5.17 -7.03 -0.71
N PHE A 80 -4.32 -6.97 -1.74
CA PHE A 80 -3.41 -5.85 -1.99
C PHE A 80 -3.94 -4.84 -3.00
N LEU A 81 -5.22 -4.97 -3.43
CA LEU A 81 -5.81 -4.05 -4.41
C LEU A 81 -5.76 -2.59 -3.95
N GLY A 82 -6.01 -2.32 -2.67
CA GLY A 82 -5.92 -0.96 -2.13
C GLY A 82 -4.54 -0.35 -2.33
N LEU A 83 -3.49 -1.12 -2.11
CA LEU A 83 -2.11 -0.68 -2.32
C LEU A 83 -1.83 -0.38 -3.79
N LEU A 84 -2.26 -1.27 -4.68
CA LEU A 84 -2.08 -1.08 -6.12
C LEU A 84 -2.87 0.13 -6.63
N ASP A 85 -4.07 0.34 -6.11
CA ASP A 85 -4.91 1.47 -6.48
C ASP A 85 -4.29 2.79 -6.05
N MET A 86 -3.76 2.86 -4.84
CA MET A 86 -3.00 4.03 -4.38
C MET A 86 -1.80 4.30 -5.29
N ALA A 87 -1.07 3.26 -5.67
CA ALA A 87 0.12 3.39 -6.51
C ALA A 87 -0.22 3.91 -7.91
N ARG A 88 -1.32 3.46 -8.51
CA ARG A 88 -1.70 3.92 -9.85
C ARG A 88 -2.29 5.32 -9.86
N LEU A 89 -2.89 5.75 -8.76
CA LEU A 89 -3.52 7.07 -8.64
C LEU A 89 -2.54 8.17 -8.25
N CYS A 90 -1.38 7.81 -7.73
CA CYS A 90 -0.37 8.76 -7.30
C CYS A 90 0.73 8.89 -8.37
N PRO A 91 1.02 10.11 -8.88
CA PRO A 91 2.08 10.30 -9.88
C PRO A 91 3.47 10.02 -9.32
N ASP A 92 3.67 10.23 -8.02
CA ASP A 92 4.94 9.93 -7.35
C ASP A 92 4.91 8.52 -6.76
N PRO A 93 6.07 7.85 -6.64
CA PRO A 93 6.12 6.53 -6.03
C PRO A 93 5.61 6.55 -4.59
N LEU A 94 4.89 5.50 -4.20
CA LEU A 94 4.55 5.28 -2.80
C LEU A 94 5.83 5.03 -1.99
N VAL A 95 5.86 5.59 -0.79
CA VAL A 95 6.91 5.26 0.18
C VAL A 95 6.32 4.30 1.19
N VAL A 96 6.86 3.10 1.25
CA VAL A 96 6.40 2.04 2.13
C VAL A 96 7.55 1.59 3.01
N GLU A 97 7.31 1.56 4.32
CA GLU A 97 8.28 1.12 5.31
C GLU A 97 7.62 0.09 6.22
N ALA A 98 8.36 -0.94 6.60
CA ALA A 98 7.92 -1.93 7.57
C ALA A 98 8.90 -1.93 8.74
N VAL A 99 8.39 -1.67 9.95
CA VAL A 99 9.18 -1.64 11.17
C VAL A 99 8.83 -2.89 11.98
N PRO A 100 9.80 -3.75 12.28
CA PRO A 100 9.55 -4.93 13.10
C PRO A 100 8.98 -4.56 14.48
N SER A 101 7.99 -5.32 14.94
CA SER A 101 7.35 -5.13 16.23
C SER A 101 7.00 -6.51 16.81
N GLY A 102 7.89 -7.08 17.59
CA GLY A 102 7.76 -8.46 18.06
C GLY A 102 7.78 -9.44 16.88
N ASN A 103 6.75 -10.28 16.77
CA ASN A 103 6.58 -11.20 15.65
C ASN A 103 5.83 -10.56 14.47
N ASP A 104 5.35 -9.33 14.64
CA ASP A 104 4.59 -8.59 13.65
C ASP A 104 5.42 -7.45 13.07
N ALA A 105 4.81 -6.63 12.24
CA ALA A 105 5.42 -5.44 11.69
C ALA A 105 4.43 -4.27 11.75
N TRP A 106 4.97 -3.08 11.92
CA TRP A 106 4.22 -1.85 11.76
C TRP A 106 4.49 -1.33 10.34
N LEU A 107 3.43 -1.27 9.54
CA LEU A 107 3.52 -0.84 8.15
C LEU A 107 3.17 0.64 8.06
N MET A 108 4.06 1.42 7.43
CA MET A 108 3.84 2.83 7.14
C MET A 108 3.78 3.03 5.64
N VAL A 109 2.70 3.64 5.16
CA VAL A 109 2.51 3.96 3.73
C VAL A 109 2.32 5.45 3.60
N ARG A 110 3.13 6.10 2.77
CA ARG A 110 3.01 7.52 2.46
C ARG A 110 2.75 7.70 0.98
N SER A 111 1.79 8.55 0.66
CA SER A 111 1.37 8.83 -0.71
C SER A 111 1.08 10.30 -0.87
N CYS A 112 1.24 10.84 -2.08
CA CYS A 112 0.73 12.17 -2.39
C CYS A 112 -0.80 12.14 -2.32
N LEU A 113 -1.36 13.25 -1.93
CA LEU A 113 -2.81 13.37 -1.79
C LEU A 113 -3.41 14.14 -2.97
#